data_a8528d6f50eb72d46e4ac97bdf334605
#
_entry.id   a8528d6f50eb72d46e4ac97bdf334605
#
_cell.length_a   1.000
_cell.length_b   1.000
_cell.length_c   1.000
_cell.angle_alpha   90.00
_cell.angle_beta   90.00
_cell.angle_gamma   90.00
#
_symmetry.space_group_name_H-M   'P 1'
#
loop_
_entity.id
_entity.type
_entity.pdbx_description
1 polymer ?
#
loop_
_entity_poly.entity_id
_entity_poly.type
_entity_poly.pdbx_seq_one_letter_code
_entity_poly.pdbx_strand_id
1 'polypeptide(L)'
;MDVDWSAADAEVARLRAAELWNPPAGTAMQVLGTQRREIPHSRMLGWLLDPTASHGLGLRMLTAFLRRLGHGELTDGLGAEHVRVERELVLEGHEDHQDRRADIVVRAGGTPVVIELKVDAAEGTDQTRDLAGHFRRLHPAPILVFLTLDGTDAEEPAFLSMRLRDVALDLRAALATAPEPAGAAGTVGRRTAADYLETLGTLTRTNATARAAARFWLRHGDDRAYAEARAAAWTVLGELPERTARILGERCATDDLRVTIRTETVRGRRHPRRDRVVLLSRRRWLDERGEPTAGIGVAVRRHDHPDDDHWLPRNMPYYGVWIAAPVPRRPLLARPRHDQPWGNWGVDWDHLPLSLDDTDPAADPVDVYATRAADLVQALWAAHSADIDAVVATSAARATAPVPRDPGTAGHPAARPS
;
A
#
# COMPACT_ATOMS: atom_id res chain seq x y z
N MET A 1 24.95 -9.05 15.57
CA MET A 1 24.73 -8.35 16.87
C MET A 1 24.19 -9.41 17.80
N ASP A 2 24.90 -9.72 18.90
CA ASP A 2 24.37 -10.67 19.87
C ASP A 2 23.23 -10.00 20.65
N VAL A 3 22.07 -10.65 20.64
CA VAL A 3 20.89 -10.13 21.34
C VAL A 3 21.08 -10.31 22.85
N ASP A 4 20.92 -9.25 23.60
CA ASP A 4 20.85 -9.34 25.07
C ASP A 4 19.47 -9.85 25.50
N TRP A 5 19.35 -11.17 25.59
CA TRP A 5 18.12 -11.85 25.96
C TRP A 5 17.58 -11.45 27.34
N SER A 6 18.48 -11.17 28.28
CA SER A 6 18.07 -10.77 29.64
C SER A 6 17.39 -9.40 29.64
N ALA A 7 17.95 -8.47 28.88
CA ALA A 7 17.34 -7.14 28.70
C ALA A 7 16.02 -7.21 27.94
N ALA A 8 15.94 -8.06 26.90
CA ALA A 8 14.73 -8.26 26.13
C ALA A 8 13.60 -8.86 26.97
N ASP A 9 13.88 -9.93 27.74
CA ASP A 9 12.88 -10.55 28.62
C ASP A 9 12.41 -9.60 29.72
N ALA A 10 13.29 -8.80 30.29
CA ALA A 10 12.93 -7.78 31.28
C ALA A 10 12.03 -6.70 30.67
N GLU A 11 12.26 -6.29 29.43
CA GLU A 11 11.41 -5.33 28.74
C GLU A 11 10.04 -5.92 28.39
N VAL A 12 9.97 -7.16 27.89
CA VAL A 12 8.69 -7.85 27.67
C VAL A 12 7.88 -7.97 28.96
N ALA A 13 8.53 -8.31 30.09
CA ALA A 13 7.85 -8.38 31.37
C ALA A 13 7.25 -7.02 31.79
N ARG A 14 7.98 -5.93 31.58
CA ARG A 14 7.48 -4.57 31.84
C ARG A 14 6.31 -4.20 30.92
N LEU A 15 6.40 -4.52 29.62
CA LEU A 15 5.33 -4.24 28.65
C LEU A 15 4.07 -5.05 28.97
N ARG A 16 4.20 -6.30 29.42
CA ARG A 16 3.07 -7.12 29.89
C ARG A 16 2.40 -6.52 31.10
N ALA A 17 3.19 -6.08 32.10
CA ALA A 17 2.66 -5.43 33.31
C ALA A 17 1.92 -4.12 32.99
N ALA A 18 2.31 -3.42 31.93
CA ALA A 18 1.67 -2.21 31.44
C ALA A 18 0.53 -2.47 30.43
N GLU A 19 0.16 -3.74 30.19
CA GLU A 19 -0.82 -4.14 29.17
C GLU A 19 -0.48 -3.69 27.74
N LEU A 20 0.79 -3.44 27.47
CA LEU A 20 1.33 -3.02 26.18
C LEU A 20 1.94 -4.17 25.36
N TRP A 21 1.80 -5.40 25.85
CA TRP A 21 2.26 -6.62 25.19
C TRP A 21 1.16 -7.67 25.22
N ASN A 22 0.69 -8.09 24.05
CA ASN A 22 -0.39 -9.06 23.91
C ASN A 22 -1.59 -8.75 24.82
N PRO A 23 -2.25 -7.59 24.67
CA PRO A 23 -3.43 -7.29 25.45
C PRO A 23 -4.52 -8.34 25.19
N PRO A 24 -5.42 -8.55 26.15
CA PRO A 24 -6.53 -9.48 25.96
C PRO A 24 -7.31 -9.14 24.69
N ALA A 25 -7.73 -10.17 23.96
CA ALA A 25 -8.56 -10.00 22.78
C ALA A 25 -9.89 -9.31 23.16
N GLY A 26 -10.16 -8.17 22.52
CA GLY A 26 -11.34 -7.34 22.82
C GLY A 26 -12.51 -7.58 21.88
N THR A 27 -12.26 -8.11 20.68
CA THR A 27 -13.31 -8.32 19.65
C THR A 27 -13.49 -9.79 19.32
N ALA A 28 -14.67 -10.14 18.77
CA ALA A 28 -14.97 -11.51 18.38
C ALA A 28 -13.94 -12.09 17.39
N MET A 29 -13.49 -11.29 16.41
CA MET A 29 -12.51 -11.75 15.44
C MET A 29 -11.12 -11.96 16.07
N GLN A 30 -10.74 -11.18 17.08
CA GLN A 30 -9.52 -11.40 17.85
C GLN A 30 -9.59 -12.69 18.67
N VAL A 31 -10.71 -12.90 19.40
CA VAL A 31 -10.93 -14.12 20.18
C VAL A 31 -10.86 -15.37 19.30
N LEU A 32 -11.41 -15.30 18.09
CA LEU A 32 -11.40 -16.40 17.11
C LEU A 32 -10.09 -16.53 16.32
N GLY A 33 -9.13 -15.62 16.51
CA GLY A 33 -7.87 -15.61 15.75
C GLY A 33 -8.07 -15.38 14.24
N THR A 34 -9.15 -14.68 13.84
CA THR A 34 -9.53 -14.50 12.44
C THR A 34 -9.35 -13.06 11.93
N GLN A 35 -8.88 -12.16 12.79
CA GLN A 35 -8.75 -10.72 12.48
C GLN A 35 -7.82 -10.40 11.29
N ARG A 36 -7.01 -11.35 10.85
CA ARG A 36 -6.12 -11.20 9.68
C ARG A 36 -6.49 -12.11 8.50
N ARG A 37 -7.65 -12.78 8.55
CA ARG A 37 -8.13 -13.66 7.48
C ARG A 37 -9.11 -12.92 6.57
N GLU A 38 -8.93 -13.03 5.25
CA GLU A 38 -9.74 -12.33 4.23
C GLU A 38 -11.21 -12.72 4.26
N ILE A 39 -11.53 -14.02 4.33
CA ILE A 39 -12.91 -14.51 4.29
C ILE A 39 -13.80 -13.92 5.39
N PRO A 40 -13.41 -13.85 6.68
CA PRO A 40 -14.19 -13.15 7.69
C PRO A 40 -14.45 -11.68 7.38
N HIS A 41 -13.44 -10.96 6.85
CA HIS A 41 -13.60 -9.56 6.45
C HIS A 41 -14.54 -9.40 5.26
N SER A 42 -14.40 -10.24 4.23
CA SER A 42 -15.34 -10.28 3.09
C SER A 42 -16.77 -10.51 3.54
N ARG A 43 -16.98 -11.42 4.49
CA ARG A 43 -18.30 -11.69 5.07
C ARG A 43 -18.87 -10.51 5.83
N MET A 44 -18.06 -9.88 6.67
CA MET A 44 -18.48 -8.71 7.45
C MET A 44 -18.75 -7.50 6.56
N LEU A 45 -17.90 -7.25 5.58
CA LEU A 45 -18.11 -6.13 4.66
C LEU A 45 -19.33 -6.35 3.77
N GLY A 46 -19.50 -7.55 3.20
CA GLY A 46 -20.68 -7.89 2.40
C GLY A 46 -21.97 -7.72 3.22
N TRP A 47 -21.98 -8.17 4.48
CA TRP A 47 -23.12 -7.98 5.38
C TRP A 47 -23.37 -6.48 5.67
N LEU A 48 -22.33 -5.67 5.87
CA LEU A 48 -22.46 -4.22 6.11
C LEU A 48 -22.94 -3.44 4.89
N LEU A 49 -22.61 -3.90 3.68
CA LEU A 49 -23.04 -3.29 2.42
C LEU A 49 -24.46 -3.67 2.00
N ASP A 50 -25.05 -4.70 2.64
CA ASP A 50 -26.44 -5.09 2.44
C ASP A 50 -27.37 -4.21 3.28
N PRO A 51 -28.15 -3.28 2.69
CA PRO A 51 -28.97 -2.35 3.44
C PRO A 51 -30.15 -3.02 4.17
N THR A 52 -30.47 -4.28 3.82
CA THR A 52 -31.57 -5.06 4.44
C THR A 52 -31.07 -5.92 5.60
N ALA A 53 -29.78 -6.01 5.82
CA ALA A 53 -29.20 -6.84 6.86
C ALA A 53 -29.51 -6.31 8.28
N SER A 54 -29.36 -7.21 9.26
CA SER A 54 -29.75 -6.99 10.65
C SER A 54 -28.97 -5.88 11.40
N HIS A 55 -27.90 -5.32 10.81
CA HIS A 55 -27.16 -4.21 11.41
C HIS A 55 -27.97 -2.91 11.51
N GLY A 56 -29.08 -2.78 10.76
CA GLY A 56 -29.98 -1.63 10.82
C GLY A 56 -29.37 -0.29 10.35
N LEU A 57 -28.31 -0.33 9.55
CA LEU A 57 -27.70 0.87 8.98
C LEU A 57 -28.42 1.36 7.72
N GLY A 58 -29.26 0.50 7.12
CA GLY A 58 -29.88 0.79 5.83
C GLY A 58 -28.81 1.08 4.77
N LEU A 59 -29.06 2.02 3.90
CA LEU A 59 -28.13 2.42 2.83
C LEU A 59 -26.88 3.19 3.31
N ARG A 60 -26.80 3.63 4.57
CA ARG A 60 -25.75 4.55 5.05
C ARG A 60 -24.33 4.06 4.81
N MET A 61 -24.10 2.76 5.09
CA MET A 61 -22.77 2.18 4.85
C MET A 61 -22.43 2.13 3.36
N LEU A 62 -23.34 1.67 2.52
CA LEU A 62 -23.15 1.63 1.07
C LEU A 62 -22.98 3.03 0.49
N THR A 63 -23.78 4.00 0.93
CA THR A 63 -23.66 5.40 0.49
C THR A 63 -22.30 6.00 0.86
N ALA A 64 -21.82 5.78 2.10
CA ALA A 64 -20.52 6.27 2.53
C ALA A 64 -19.39 5.65 1.70
N PHE A 65 -19.45 4.34 1.50
CA PHE A 65 -18.49 3.58 0.70
C PHE A 65 -18.44 4.07 -0.76
N LEU A 66 -19.58 4.18 -1.44
CA LEU A 66 -19.66 4.65 -2.83
C LEU A 66 -19.27 6.13 -2.97
N ARG A 67 -19.63 6.98 -2.03
CA ARG A 67 -19.23 8.39 -2.03
C ARG A 67 -17.72 8.55 -1.93
N ARG A 68 -17.05 7.73 -1.14
CA ARG A 68 -15.59 7.70 -1.06
C ARG A 68 -14.92 7.34 -2.38
N LEU A 69 -15.56 6.46 -3.16
CA LEU A 69 -15.10 6.08 -4.50
C LEU A 69 -15.47 7.08 -5.59
N GLY A 70 -16.18 8.17 -5.25
CA GLY A 70 -16.63 9.17 -6.20
C GLY A 70 -17.96 8.83 -6.91
N HIS A 71 -18.71 7.84 -6.40
CA HIS A 71 -19.95 7.32 -7.00
C HIS A 71 -21.14 7.41 -6.04
N GLY A 72 -21.17 8.44 -5.20
CA GLY A 72 -22.26 8.64 -4.22
C GLY A 72 -23.65 8.79 -4.85
N GLU A 73 -23.73 9.29 -6.06
CA GLU A 73 -24.95 9.47 -6.85
C GLU A 73 -25.72 8.15 -7.10
N LEU A 74 -25.03 7.02 -7.09
CA LEU A 74 -25.67 5.70 -7.28
C LEU A 74 -26.65 5.34 -6.17
N THR A 75 -26.58 6.01 -5.02
CA THR A 75 -27.49 5.78 -3.90
C THR A 75 -28.60 6.84 -3.81
N ASP A 76 -28.58 7.86 -4.67
CA ASP A 76 -29.60 8.92 -4.67
C ASP A 76 -30.93 8.36 -5.16
N GLY A 77 -31.95 8.38 -4.29
CA GLY A 77 -33.27 7.80 -4.56
C GLY A 77 -33.30 6.27 -4.64
N LEU A 78 -32.21 5.56 -4.33
CA LEU A 78 -32.17 4.11 -4.33
C LEU A 78 -32.92 3.55 -3.10
N GLY A 79 -33.85 2.62 -3.33
CA GLY A 79 -34.45 1.83 -2.27
C GLY A 79 -33.55 0.67 -1.85
N ALA A 80 -33.62 0.25 -0.59
CA ALA A 80 -32.85 -0.89 -0.07
C ALA A 80 -33.14 -2.19 -0.86
N GLU A 81 -34.35 -2.36 -1.36
CA GLU A 81 -34.80 -3.49 -2.17
C GLU A 81 -34.16 -3.60 -3.53
N HIS A 82 -33.53 -2.52 -4.01
CA HIS A 82 -32.80 -2.47 -5.28
C HIS A 82 -31.29 -2.75 -5.14
N VAL A 83 -30.86 -3.08 -3.92
CA VAL A 83 -29.48 -3.49 -3.64
C VAL A 83 -29.43 -5.00 -3.43
N ARG A 84 -28.49 -5.65 -4.11
CA ARG A 84 -28.16 -7.07 -3.92
C ARG A 84 -26.69 -7.23 -3.63
N VAL A 85 -26.36 -8.03 -2.62
CA VAL A 85 -24.97 -8.33 -2.26
C VAL A 85 -24.74 -9.83 -2.42
N GLU A 86 -23.81 -10.16 -3.30
CA GLU A 86 -23.36 -11.54 -3.57
C GLU A 86 -21.91 -11.66 -3.06
N ARG A 87 -21.59 -12.78 -2.46
CA ARG A 87 -20.23 -13.06 -1.96
C ARG A 87 -19.72 -14.34 -2.56
N GLU A 88 -18.40 -14.40 -2.74
CA GLU A 88 -17.72 -15.58 -3.29
C GLU A 88 -18.34 -15.98 -4.65
N LEU A 89 -18.68 -14.97 -5.48
CA LEU A 89 -19.29 -15.20 -6.78
C LEU A 89 -18.31 -15.90 -7.71
N VAL A 90 -18.63 -17.12 -8.11
CA VAL A 90 -17.84 -17.90 -9.07
C VAL A 90 -18.09 -17.36 -10.47
N LEU A 91 -17.02 -17.04 -11.17
CA LEU A 91 -17.01 -16.55 -12.54
C LEU A 91 -16.29 -17.60 -13.40
N GLU A 92 -17.01 -18.15 -14.37
CA GLU A 92 -16.43 -19.11 -15.31
C GLU A 92 -15.44 -18.43 -16.26
N GLY A 93 -14.34 -19.11 -16.56
CA GLY A 93 -13.32 -18.62 -17.49
C GLY A 93 -13.83 -18.54 -18.92
N HIS A 94 -13.35 -17.56 -19.66
CA HIS A 94 -13.63 -17.37 -21.10
C HIS A 94 -12.33 -17.08 -21.85
N GLU A 95 -12.12 -17.76 -22.96
CA GLU A 95 -10.99 -17.60 -23.90
C GLU A 95 -9.63 -17.24 -23.25
N ASP A 96 -9.47 -15.97 -22.83
CA ASP A 96 -8.20 -15.46 -22.28
C ASP A 96 -8.21 -15.26 -20.75
N HIS A 97 -9.29 -15.68 -20.06
CA HIS A 97 -9.47 -15.48 -18.60
C HIS A 97 -9.73 -16.81 -17.90
N GLN A 98 -9.04 -17.02 -16.78
CA GLN A 98 -9.24 -18.20 -15.93
C GLN A 98 -10.53 -18.08 -15.10
N ASP A 99 -11.02 -19.22 -14.60
CA ASP A 99 -12.04 -19.23 -13.55
C ASP A 99 -11.59 -18.42 -12.36
N ARG A 100 -12.45 -17.53 -11.91
CA ARG A 100 -12.17 -16.66 -10.77
C ARG A 100 -13.36 -16.62 -9.82
N ARG A 101 -13.10 -16.14 -8.63
CA ARG A 101 -14.12 -15.89 -7.63
C ARG A 101 -13.98 -14.47 -7.14
N ALA A 102 -15.02 -13.67 -7.36
CA ALA A 102 -15.09 -12.33 -6.82
C ALA A 102 -15.50 -12.38 -5.34
N ASP A 103 -14.77 -11.72 -4.46
CA ASP A 103 -15.03 -11.76 -3.02
C ASP A 103 -16.38 -11.17 -2.67
N ILE A 104 -16.71 -9.98 -3.21
CA ILE A 104 -17.99 -9.31 -2.98
C ILE A 104 -18.42 -8.63 -4.28
N VAL A 105 -19.68 -8.82 -4.66
CA VAL A 105 -20.33 -8.08 -5.74
C VAL A 105 -21.59 -7.42 -5.19
N VAL A 106 -21.63 -6.09 -5.23
CA VAL A 106 -22.80 -5.29 -4.85
C VAL A 106 -23.45 -4.76 -6.12
N ARG A 107 -24.74 -5.03 -6.33
CA ARG A 107 -25.52 -4.44 -7.41
C ARG A 107 -26.39 -3.32 -6.82
N ALA A 108 -26.01 -2.07 -7.13
CA ALA A 108 -26.71 -0.87 -6.68
C ALA A 108 -27.44 -0.25 -7.87
N GLY A 109 -28.79 -0.36 -7.92
CA GLY A 109 -29.57 0.15 -9.04
C GLY A 109 -29.16 -0.43 -10.41
N GLY A 110 -28.64 -1.65 -10.43
CA GLY A 110 -28.17 -2.32 -11.64
C GLY A 110 -26.66 -2.16 -11.91
N THR A 111 -25.98 -1.18 -11.31
CA THR A 111 -24.52 -1.01 -11.44
C THR A 111 -23.78 -2.01 -10.56
N PRO A 112 -22.91 -2.86 -11.12
CA PRO A 112 -22.10 -3.79 -10.33
C PRO A 112 -20.90 -3.05 -9.70
N VAL A 113 -20.72 -3.25 -8.40
CA VAL A 113 -19.54 -2.85 -7.64
C VAL A 113 -18.82 -4.12 -7.22
N VAL A 114 -17.66 -4.37 -7.78
CA VAL A 114 -16.87 -5.59 -7.57
C VAL A 114 -15.72 -5.27 -6.63
N ILE A 115 -15.66 -5.94 -5.50
CA ILE A 115 -14.66 -5.70 -4.47
C ILE A 115 -13.79 -6.95 -4.34
N GLU A 116 -12.51 -6.81 -4.60
CA GLU A 116 -11.48 -7.77 -4.26
C GLU A 116 -10.79 -7.31 -2.99
N LEU A 117 -10.71 -8.18 -1.98
CA LEU A 117 -10.20 -7.85 -0.65
C LEU A 117 -8.91 -8.61 -0.35
N LYS A 118 -7.90 -7.88 0.14
CA LYS A 118 -6.64 -8.44 0.63
C LYS A 118 -6.29 -7.86 2.00
N VAL A 119 -5.99 -8.73 2.96
CA VAL A 119 -5.53 -8.32 4.28
C VAL A 119 -4.02 -8.48 4.40
N ASP A 120 -3.50 -9.69 4.24
CA ASP A 120 -2.07 -10.00 4.34
C ASP A 120 -1.52 -10.68 3.07
N ALA A 121 -2.39 -11.23 2.23
CA ALA A 121 -1.96 -11.88 1.01
C ALA A 121 -1.68 -10.88 -0.12
N ALA A 122 -0.74 -11.24 -0.98
CA ALA A 122 -0.54 -10.55 -2.25
C ALA A 122 -1.69 -10.84 -3.21
N GLU A 123 -1.83 -10.00 -4.23
CA GLU A 123 -2.67 -10.29 -5.37
C GLU A 123 -2.18 -11.56 -6.09
N GLY A 124 -3.11 -12.46 -6.43
CA GLY A 124 -2.79 -13.62 -7.25
C GLY A 124 -2.45 -13.22 -8.69
N THR A 125 -1.69 -14.07 -9.38
CA THR A 125 -1.30 -13.82 -10.78
C THR A 125 -2.54 -13.56 -11.64
N ASP A 126 -2.53 -12.44 -12.36
CA ASP A 126 -3.60 -11.96 -13.25
C ASP A 126 -5.00 -11.85 -12.59
N GLN A 127 -5.10 -11.90 -11.26
CA GLN A 127 -6.38 -11.99 -10.55
C GLN A 127 -7.30 -10.79 -10.87
N THR A 128 -6.82 -9.57 -10.71
CA THR A 128 -7.64 -8.38 -10.99
C THR A 128 -7.87 -8.17 -12.48
N ARG A 129 -6.93 -8.58 -13.34
CA ARG A 129 -7.10 -8.55 -14.80
C ARG A 129 -8.23 -9.46 -15.24
N ASP A 130 -8.26 -10.70 -14.74
CA ASP A 130 -9.31 -11.66 -15.06
C ASP A 130 -10.67 -11.19 -14.53
N LEU A 131 -10.73 -10.68 -13.30
CA LEU A 131 -11.95 -10.09 -12.75
C LEU A 131 -12.46 -8.92 -13.60
N ALA A 132 -11.60 -8.00 -13.98
CA ALA A 132 -11.96 -6.90 -14.87
C ALA A 132 -12.46 -7.41 -16.23
N GLY A 133 -11.83 -8.43 -16.79
CA GLY A 133 -12.24 -9.07 -18.04
C GLY A 133 -13.64 -9.65 -17.99
N HIS A 134 -14.00 -10.34 -16.89
CA HIS A 134 -15.34 -10.90 -16.70
C HIS A 134 -16.43 -9.82 -16.65
N PHE A 135 -16.16 -8.68 -16.02
CA PHE A 135 -17.15 -7.62 -15.84
C PHE A 135 -17.14 -6.55 -16.96
N ARG A 136 -16.11 -6.50 -17.81
CA ARG A 136 -15.91 -5.45 -18.84
C ARG A 136 -17.08 -5.27 -19.80
N ARG A 137 -17.84 -6.32 -20.06
CA ARG A 137 -18.96 -6.33 -21.02
C ARG A 137 -20.29 -5.95 -20.40
N LEU A 138 -20.34 -5.70 -19.11
CA LEU A 138 -21.57 -5.30 -18.44
C LEU A 138 -21.89 -3.83 -18.66
N HIS A 139 -23.19 -3.56 -18.78
CA HIS A 139 -23.72 -2.21 -18.84
C HIS A 139 -24.80 -2.06 -17.75
N PRO A 140 -24.72 -1.05 -16.91
CA PRO A 140 -23.65 -0.03 -16.83
C PRO A 140 -22.28 -0.63 -16.49
N ALA A 141 -21.21 0.13 -16.76
CA ALA A 141 -19.85 -0.30 -16.50
C ALA A 141 -19.65 -0.59 -14.99
N PRO A 142 -18.89 -1.61 -14.63
CA PRO A 142 -18.64 -1.96 -13.22
C PRO A 142 -17.73 -0.93 -12.54
N ILE A 143 -17.92 -0.77 -11.24
CA ILE A 143 -16.96 -0.11 -10.36
C ILE A 143 -16.11 -1.23 -9.76
N LEU A 144 -14.81 -1.22 -10.07
CA LEU A 144 -13.86 -2.23 -9.60
C LEU A 144 -13.08 -1.66 -8.42
N VAL A 145 -13.04 -2.34 -7.30
CA VAL A 145 -12.42 -1.88 -6.06
C VAL A 145 -11.42 -2.91 -5.55
N PHE A 146 -10.18 -2.48 -5.35
CA PHE A 146 -9.16 -3.27 -4.70
C PHE A 146 -8.99 -2.77 -3.27
N LEU A 147 -9.55 -3.53 -2.33
CA LEU A 147 -9.57 -3.17 -0.92
C LEU A 147 -8.45 -3.89 -0.17
N THR A 148 -7.48 -3.14 0.31
CA THR A 148 -6.32 -3.70 1.01
C THR A 148 -6.15 -3.08 2.38
N LEU A 149 -5.30 -3.68 3.21
CA LEU A 149 -4.99 -3.14 4.54
C LEU A 149 -4.44 -1.72 4.47
N ASP A 150 -3.60 -1.43 3.50
CA ASP A 150 -2.80 -0.18 3.38
C ASP A 150 -3.05 0.62 2.10
N GLY A 151 -3.96 0.19 1.22
CA GLY A 151 -4.30 0.87 -0.02
C GLY A 151 -3.30 0.63 -1.17
N THR A 152 -2.67 -0.54 -1.19
CA THR A 152 -1.86 -0.97 -2.33
C THR A 152 -2.71 -0.97 -3.60
N ASP A 153 -2.12 -0.54 -4.72
CA ASP A 153 -2.77 -0.57 -6.02
C ASP A 153 -2.84 -1.99 -6.58
N ALA A 154 -3.92 -2.29 -7.29
CA ALA A 154 -4.08 -3.53 -8.03
C ALA A 154 -3.12 -3.58 -9.24
N GLU A 155 -2.88 -4.79 -9.77
CA GLU A 155 -2.14 -4.94 -11.04
C GLU A 155 -2.94 -4.40 -12.23
N GLU A 156 -4.25 -4.55 -12.21
CA GLU A 156 -5.16 -4.01 -13.23
C GLU A 156 -5.52 -2.55 -12.89
N PRO A 157 -5.12 -1.56 -13.72
CA PRO A 157 -5.34 -0.14 -13.43
C PRO A 157 -6.82 0.29 -13.37
N ALA A 158 -7.74 -0.53 -13.85
CA ALA A 158 -9.17 -0.25 -13.76
C ALA A 158 -9.73 -0.35 -12.34
N PHE A 159 -8.98 -0.95 -11.40
CA PHE A 159 -9.38 -1.05 -10.01
C PHE A 159 -9.05 0.23 -9.24
N LEU A 160 -10.02 0.74 -8.52
CA LEU A 160 -9.86 1.82 -7.55
C LEU A 160 -9.29 1.25 -6.25
N SER A 161 -8.17 1.79 -5.81
CA SER A 161 -7.53 1.36 -4.56
C SER A 161 -8.20 1.99 -3.35
N MET A 162 -8.48 1.17 -2.33
CA MET A 162 -9.10 1.60 -1.08
C MET A 162 -8.44 0.91 0.12
N ARG A 163 -8.42 1.56 1.26
CA ARG A 163 -7.84 1.02 2.51
C ARG A 163 -8.92 0.49 3.44
N LEU A 164 -8.63 -0.57 4.19
CA LEU A 164 -9.51 -1.02 5.28
C LEU A 164 -9.75 0.07 6.35
N ARG A 165 -8.78 0.97 6.54
CA ARG A 165 -8.97 2.15 7.41
C ARG A 165 -10.11 3.04 6.92
N ASP A 166 -10.28 3.19 5.61
CA ASP A 166 -11.33 4.02 5.02
C ASP A 166 -12.71 3.40 5.25
N VAL A 167 -12.80 2.06 5.17
CA VAL A 167 -14.00 1.30 5.57
C VAL A 167 -14.34 1.55 7.04
N ALA A 168 -13.33 1.58 7.93
CA ALA A 168 -13.57 1.89 9.35
C ALA A 168 -14.12 3.30 9.57
N LEU A 169 -13.65 4.29 8.79
CA LEU A 169 -14.17 5.66 8.85
C LEU A 169 -15.62 5.72 8.36
N ASP A 170 -15.93 5.03 7.27
CA ASP A 170 -17.28 4.97 6.69
C ASP A 170 -18.26 4.29 7.64
N LEU A 171 -17.85 3.16 8.24
CA LEU A 171 -18.65 2.43 9.22
C LEU A 171 -18.92 3.28 10.48
N ARG A 172 -17.92 4.01 10.96
CA ARG A 172 -18.07 4.93 12.09
C ARG A 172 -19.10 6.01 11.79
N ALA A 173 -19.02 6.63 10.62
CA ALA A 173 -19.97 7.65 10.18
C ALA A 173 -21.40 7.08 10.04
N ALA A 174 -21.52 5.86 9.46
CA ALA A 174 -22.79 5.20 9.31
C ALA A 174 -23.43 4.85 10.67
N LEU A 175 -22.64 4.36 11.64
CA LEU A 175 -23.09 4.06 12.99
C LEU A 175 -23.54 5.33 13.74
N ALA A 176 -22.82 6.42 13.59
CA ALA A 176 -23.12 7.69 14.28
C ALA A 176 -24.43 8.34 13.79
N THR A 177 -24.82 8.09 12.53
CA THR A 177 -26.01 8.71 11.92
C THR A 177 -27.22 7.78 11.82
N ALA A 178 -27.04 6.51 12.15
CA ALA A 178 -28.12 5.55 12.06
C ALA A 178 -29.14 5.71 13.19
N PRO A 179 -30.45 5.53 12.92
CA PRO A 179 -31.47 5.57 13.95
C PRO A 179 -31.28 4.41 14.94
N GLU A 180 -31.90 4.52 16.12
CA GLU A 180 -31.90 3.43 17.09
C GLU A 180 -32.40 2.12 16.44
N PRO A 181 -31.73 0.98 16.70
CA PRO A 181 -32.09 -0.28 16.09
C PRO A 181 -33.47 -0.77 16.57
N ALA A 182 -34.32 -1.21 15.67
CA ALA A 182 -35.59 -1.79 15.99
C ALA A 182 -35.45 -3.26 16.43
N GLY A 183 -35.92 -3.55 17.65
CA GLY A 183 -35.98 -4.92 18.16
C GLY A 183 -34.64 -5.56 18.51
N ALA A 184 -34.69 -6.80 19.01
CA ALA A 184 -33.52 -7.53 19.49
C ALA A 184 -32.50 -7.83 18.37
N ALA A 185 -32.95 -8.22 17.19
CA ALA A 185 -32.10 -8.55 16.07
C ALA A 185 -31.30 -7.32 15.60
N GLY A 186 -31.93 -6.15 15.50
CA GLY A 186 -31.27 -4.90 15.15
C GLY A 186 -30.24 -4.47 16.21
N THR A 187 -30.56 -4.67 17.50
CA THR A 187 -29.62 -4.39 18.60
C THR A 187 -28.37 -5.26 18.51
N VAL A 188 -28.54 -6.57 18.27
CA VAL A 188 -27.41 -7.50 18.08
C VAL A 188 -26.60 -7.12 16.85
N GLY A 189 -27.26 -6.87 15.72
CA GLY A 189 -26.58 -6.46 14.49
C GLY A 189 -25.77 -5.17 14.66
N ARG A 190 -26.32 -4.17 15.37
CA ARG A 190 -25.62 -2.92 15.67
C ARG A 190 -24.36 -3.15 16.52
N ARG A 191 -24.44 -4.01 17.55
CA ARG A 191 -23.29 -4.39 18.38
C ARG A 191 -22.23 -5.12 17.56
N THR A 192 -22.64 -6.04 16.69
CA THR A 192 -21.74 -6.76 15.78
C THR A 192 -21.01 -5.78 14.83
N ALA A 193 -21.72 -4.78 14.29
CA ALA A 193 -21.08 -3.76 13.46
C ALA A 193 -20.08 -2.89 14.26
N ALA A 194 -20.41 -2.56 15.50
CA ALA A 194 -19.50 -1.82 16.40
C ALA A 194 -18.27 -2.67 16.78
N ASP A 195 -18.44 -3.96 17.07
CA ASP A 195 -17.34 -4.90 17.34
C ASP A 195 -16.40 -5.03 16.13
N TYR A 196 -16.97 -5.08 14.92
CA TYR A 196 -16.17 -5.09 13.71
C TYR A 196 -15.42 -3.76 13.48
N LEU A 197 -16.02 -2.61 13.82
CA LEU A 197 -15.33 -1.33 13.79
C LEU A 197 -14.11 -1.32 14.72
N GLU A 198 -14.20 -1.90 15.90
CA GLU A 198 -13.06 -2.07 16.81
C GLU A 198 -12.01 -3.02 16.22
N THR A 199 -12.42 -4.13 15.57
CA THR A 199 -11.51 -5.02 14.84
C THR A 199 -10.72 -4.25 13.77
N LEU A 200 -11.42 -3.49 12.92
CA LEU A 200 -10.76 -2.64 11.91
C LEU A 200 -9.85 -1.60 12.57
N GLY A 201 -10.27 -1.05 13.71
CA GLY A 201 -9.48 -0.12 14.50
C GLY A 201 -8.16 -0.73 14.96
N THR A 202 -8.15 -1.98 15.42
CA THR A 202 -6.92 -2.67 15.85
C THR A 202 -6.01 -3.04 14.69
N LEU A 203 -6.58 -3.40 13.53
CA LEU A 203 -5.82 -3.72 12.33
C LEU A 203 -5.17 -2.51 11.66
N THR A 204 -5.89 -1.38 11.65
CA THR A 204 -5.52 -0.22 10.84
C THR A 204 -4.94 0.94 11.63
N ARG A 205 -4.99 0.88 12.96
CA ARG A 205 -4.37 1.86 13.86
C ARG A 205 -3.10 1.30 14.45
N THR A 206 -2.06 2.09 14.41
CA THR A 206 -0.91 1.92 15.27
C THR A 206 -1.25 2.42 16.66
N ASN A 207 -1.84 1.58 17.48
CA ASN A 207 -2.14 1.88 18.89
C ASN A 207 -0.86 1.82 19.76
N ALA A 208 -0.99 2.19 21.02
CA ALA A 208 0.13 2.20 21.96
C ALA A 208 0.83 0.84 22.05
N THR A 209 0.06 -0.26 22.03
CA THR A 209 0.59 -1.63 22.06
C THR A 209 1.42 -1.95 20.82
N ALA A 210 0.90 -1.66 19.61
CA ALA A 210 1.66 -1.88 18.37
C ALA A 210 2.94 -1.06 18.35
N ARG A 211 2.89 0.19 18.84
CA ARG A 211 4.07 1.06 18.93
C ARG A 211 5.10 0.55 19.95
N ALA A 212 4.64 0.04 21.08
CA ALA A 212 5.52 -0.58 22.11
C ALA A 212 6.20 -1.84 21.55
N ALA A 213 5.44 -2.71 20.88
CA ALA A 213 5.97 -3.92 20.26
C ALA A 213 6.94 -3.60 19.10
N ALA A 214 6.63 -2.60 18.28
CA ALA A 214 7.52 -2.12 17.22
C ALA A 214 8.84 -1.58 17.79
N ARG A 215 8.76 -0.74 18.83
CA ARG A 215 9.93 -0.19 19.54
C ARG A 215 10.80 -1.30 20.11
N PHE A 216 10.17 -2.27 20.77
CA PHE A 216 10.86 -3.43 21.31
C PHE A 216 11.63 -4.18 20.21
N TRP A 217 10.96 -4.52 19.11
CA TRP A 217 11.58 -5.23 18.00
C TRP A 217 12.74 -4.44 17.36
N LEU A 218 12.54 -3.13 17.18
CA LEU A 218 13.57 -2.25 16.60
C LEU A 218 14.78 -2.07 17.52
N ARG A 219 14.62 -2.24 18.83
CA ARG A 219 15.71 -2.16 19.81
C ARG A 219 16.48 -3.47 19.94
N HIS A 220 15.77 -4.57 20.01
CA HIS A 220 16.38 -5.86 20.30
C HIS A 220 16.66 -6.72 19.07
N GLY A 221 16.24 -6.27 17.88
CA GLY A 221 16.58 -6.89 16.58
C GLY A 221 15.87 -8.21 16.32
N ASP A 222 16.25 -8.84 15.40
CA ASP A 222 16.07 -9.88 14.46
C ASP A 222 15.56 -11.24 14.96
N ASP A 223 14.91 -11.38 16.11
CA ASP A 223 14.62 -12.71 16.59
C ASP A 223 13.23 -13.22 16.20
N ARG A 224 13.23 -14.48 15.73
CA ARG A 224 12.02 -15.26 15.43
C ARG A 224 11.14 -15.47 16.67
N ALA A 225 11.71 -15.40 17.87
CA ALA A 225 10.98 -15.55 19.12
C ALA A 225 9.94 -14.44 19.35
N TYR A 226 10.10 -13.29 18.71
CA TYR A 226 9.19 -12.14 18.84
C TYR A 226 8.43 -11.82 17.55
N ALA A 227 7.90 -12.85 16.90
CA ALA A 227 7.17 -12.72 15.64
C ALA A 227 6.03 -11.69 15.69
N GLU A 228 5.34 -11.57 16.83
CA GLU A 228 4.27 -10.60 17.02
C GLU A 228 4.79 -9.15 17.08
N ALA A 229 5.92 -8.93 17.77
CA ALA A 229 6.57 -7.62 17.81
C ALA A 229 7.09 -7.24 16.42
N ARG A 230 7.59 -8.18 15.68
CA ARG A 230 8.00 -8.01 14.28
C ARG A 230 6.83 -7.59 13.40
N ALA A 231 5.70 -8.30 13.46
CA ALA A 231 4.50 -7.96 12.69
C ALA A 231 3.98 -6.55 13.05
N ALA A 232 4.00 -6.20 14.35
CA ALA A 232 3.64 -4.86 14.80
C ALA A 232 4.62 -3.80 14.27
N ALA A 233 5.92 -4.07 14.27
CA ALA A 233 6.94 -3.16 13.74
C ALA A 233 6.69 -2.85 12.26
N TRP A 234 6.35 -3.84 11.45
CA TRP A 234 6.06 -3.62 10.04
C TRP A 234 4.76 -2.85 9.81
N THR A 235 3.74 -3.10 10.61
CA THR A 235 2.50 -2.31 10.56
C THR A 235 2.79 -0.83 10.88
N VAL A 236 3.62 -0.59 11.89
CA VAL A 236 4.04 0.77 12.29
C VAL A 236 4.92 1.42 11.22
N LEU A 237 5.92 0.70 10.72
CA LEU A 237 6.81 1.20 9.66
C LEU A 237 6.08 1.42 8.32
N GLY A 238 4.93 0.78 8.12
CA GLY A 238 4.04 1.06 7.00
C GLY A 238 3.53 2.50 6.94
N GLU A 239 3.58 3.25 8.05
CA GLU A 239 3.26 4.70 8.08
C GLU A 239 4.45 5.59 7.67
N LEU A 240 5.65 5.03 7.59
CA LEU A 240 6.88 5.81 7.33
C LEU A 240 6.82 6.61 6.02
N PRO A 241 6.34 6.06 4.89
CA PRO A 241 6.25 6.82 3.65
C PRO A 241 5.40 8.09 3.78
N GLU A 242 4.20 7.98 4.34
CA GLU A 242 3.28 9.10 4.49
C GLU A 242 3.82 10.17 5.45
N ARG A 243 4.44 9.73 6.54
CA ARG A 243 5.08 10.66 7.50
C ARG A 243 6.27 11.38 6.89
N THR A 244 7.13 10.64 6.18
CA THR A 244 8.29 11.23 5.48
C THR A 244 7.83 12.20 4.39
N ALA A 245 6.82 11.85 3.61
CA ALA A 245 6.29 12.72 2.57
C ALA A 245 5.73 14.03 3.14
N ARG A 246 5.02 13.96 4.27
CA ARG A 246 4.52 15.14 4.96
C ARG A 246 5.67 16.06 5.41
N ILE A 247 6.69 15.50 6.07
CA ILE A 247 7.85 16.28 6.54
C ILE A 247 8.61 16.91 5.37
N LEU A 248 8.83 16.15 4.29
CA LEU A 248 9.48 16.69 3.09
C LEU A 248 8.63 17.76 2.42
N GLY A 249 7.30 17.58 2.36
CA GLY A 249 6.38 18.59 1.84
C GLY A 249 6.43 19.89 2.63
N GLU A 250 6.46 19.81 3.95
CA GLU A 250 6.58 20.98 4.84
C GLU A 250 7.94 21.71 4.71
N ARG A 251 9.04 20.94 4.58
CA ARG A 251 10.39 21.48 4.53
C ARG A 251 10.82 21.96 3.13
N CYS A 252 10.30 21.32 2.09
CA CYS A 252 10.74 21.53 0.70
C CYS A 252 9.66 22.19 -0.16
N ALA A 253 8.70 22.90 0.43
CA ALA A 253 7.61 23.58 -0.27
C ALA A 253 8.15 24.67 -1.21
N THR A 254 8.35 24.33 -2.48
CA THR A 254 8.67 25.28 -3.55
C THR A 254 7.92 24.89 -4.82
N ASP A 255 7.72 25.82 -5.74
CA ASP A 255 7.01 25.55 -6.99
C ASP A 255 7.75 24.57 -7.91
N ASP A 256 9.06 24.43 -7.77
CA ASP A 256 9.90 23.53 -8.57
C ASP A 256 9.94 22.10 -8.02
N LEU A 257 9.59 21.89 -6.74
CA LEU A 257 9.72 20.58 -6.09
C LEU A 257 8.38 19.87 -5.98
N ARG A 258 8.44 18.54 -6.06
CA ARG A 258 7.30 17.63 -5.85
C ARG A 258 7.72 16.50 -4.91
N VAL A 259 6.84 16.21 -3.96
CA VAL A 259 6.92 14.99 -3.15
C VAL A 259 5.85 14.05 -3.67
N THR A 260 6.25 12.86 -4.11
CA THR A 260 5.34 11.82 -4.61
C THR A 260 5.44 10.57 -3.76
N ILE A 261 4.30 9.91 -3.54
CA ILE A 261 4.24 8.58 -2.92
C ILE A 261 3.74 7.63 -4.01
N ARG A 262 4.46 6.53 -4.22
CA ARG A 262 4.10 5.53 -5.23
C ARG A 262 4.39 4.12 -4.74
N THR A 263 3.79 3.15 -5.39
CA THR A 263 4.14 1.74 -5.22
C THR A 263 5.05 1.32 -6.37
N GLU A 264 6.19 0.75 -6.06
CA GLU A 264 7.13 0.22 -7.05
C GLU A 264 7.15 -1.30 -6.99
N THR A 265 6.93 -1.94 -8.14
CA THR A 265 7.06 -3.39 -8.24
C THR A 265 8.50 -3.75 -8.58
N VAL A 266 9.18 -4.41 -7.65
CA VAL A 266 10.54 -4.89 -7.82
C VAL A 266 10.52 -6.37 -8.14
N ARG A 267 11.08 -6.78 -9.27
CA ARG A 267 11.19 -8.20 -9.65
C ARG A 267 12.11 -8.94 -8.67
N GLY A 268 11.52 -9.76 -7.80
CA GLY A 268 12.26 -10.67 -6.92
C GLY A 268 12.59 -12.00 -7.63
N ARG A 269 13.52 -12.80 -7.05
CA ARG A 269 13.90 -14.12 -7.60
C ARG A 269 12.76 -15.14 -7.59
N ARG A 270 11.80 -15.04 -6.67
CA ARG A 270 10.67 -15.97 -6.50
C ARG A 270 9.31 -15.30 -6.71
N HIS A 271 9.12 -14.08 -6.22
CA HIS A 271 7.87 -13.32 -6.32
C HIS A 271 8.16 -11.86 -6.59
N PRO A 272 7.29 -11.13 -7.33
CA PRO A 272 7.38 -9.69 -7.43
C PRO A 272 7.18 -9.08 -6.03
N ARG A 273 7.96 -8.07 -5.71
CA ARG A 273 7.89 -7.34 -4.44
C ARG A 273 7.35 -5.96 -4.71
N ARG A 274 6.56 -5.45 -3.79
CA ARG A 274 6.03 -4.09 -3.86
C ARG A 274 6.69 -3.26 -2.76
N ASP A 275 7.34 -2.19 -3.15
CA ASP A 275 7.93 -1.23 -2.23
C ASP A 275 7.11 0.06 -2.27
N ARG A 276 6.76 0.59 -1.10
CA ARG A 276 6.16 1.90 -0.99
C ARG A 276 7.27 2.94 -0.98
N VAL A 277 7.24 3.86 -1.95
CA VAL A 277 8.34 4.76 -2.23
C VAL A 277 7.88 6.21 -2.10
N VAL A 278 8.66 7.01 -1.39
CA VAL A 278 8.53 8.47 -1.34
C VAL A 278 9.70 9.07 -2.10
N LEU A 279 9.41 9.93 -3.07
CA LEU A 279 10.42 10.62 -3.86
C LEU A 279 10.25 12.12 -3.76
N LEU A 280 11.34 12.82 -3.50
CA LEU A 280 11.50 14.24 -3.74
C LEU A 280 12.09 14.42 -5.14
N SER A 281 11.38 15.13 -6.01
CA SER A 281 11.76 15.31 -7.42
C SER A 281 11.59 16.77 -7.82
N ARG A 282 12.35 17.22 -8.83
CA ARG A 282 12.05 18.48 -9.51
C ARG A 282 10.94 18.28 -10.54
N ARG A 283 10.15 19.31 -10.82
CA ARG A 283 9.13 19.24 -11.90
C ARG A 283 9.72 18.81 -13.24
N ARG A 284 10.90 19.25 -13.58
CA ARG A 284 11.62 18.88 -14.82
C ARG A 284 12.14 17.44 -14.85
N TRP A 285 12.04 16.72 -13.73
CA TRP A 285 12.37 15.29 -13.64
C TRP A 285 11.13 14.40 -13.77
N LEU A 286 9.97 14.99 -14.03
CA LEU A 286 8.75 14.27 -14.31
C LEU A 286 8.62 14.05 -15.83
N ASP A 287 8.00 12.94 -16.20
CA ASP A 287 7.64 12.67 -17.58
C ASP A 287 6.36 13.44 -18.01
N GLU A 288 5.91 13.23 -19.25
CA GLU A 288 4.71 13.86 -19.79
C GLU A 288 3.41 13.49 -19.04
N ARG A 289 3.43 12.40 -18.27
CA ARG A 289 2.33 11.95 -17.42
C ARG A 289 2.41 12.50 -15.99
N GLY A 290 3.47 13.26 -15.68
CA GLY A 290 3.74 13.77 -14.36
C GLY A 290 4.38 12.75 -13.40
N GLU A 291 4.84 11.59 -13.93
CA GLU A 291 5.52 10.57 -13.15
C GLU A 291 7.02 10.85 -13.04
N PRO A 292 7.63 10.62 -11.85
CA PRO A 292 9.06 10.82 -11.67
C PRO A 292 9.90 9.90 -12.57
N THR A 293 10.85 10.48 -13.30
CA THR A 293 11.94 9.76 -13.99
C THR A 293 13.23 9.75 -13.18
N ALA A 294 13.35 10.66 -12.22
CA ALA A 294 14.39 10.71 -11.24
C ALA A 294 13.88 11.32 -9.93
N GLY A 295 14.52 10.97 -8.82
CA GLY A 295 14.21 11.49 -7.50
C GLY A 295 15.20 11.04 -6.46
N ILE A 296 15.06 11.60 -5.28
CA ILE A 296 15.78 11.18 -4.08
C ILE A 296 14.76 10.87 -3.02
N GLY A 297 14.88 9.72 -2.37
CA GLY A 297 13.82 9.32 -1.50
C GLY A 297 14.11 8.15 -0.59
N VAL A 298 13.03 7.62 -0.07
CA VAL A 298 12.99 6.50 0.87
C VAL A 298 12.03 5.44 0.35
N ALA A 299 12.37 4.18 0.53
CA ALA A 299 11.48 3.07 0.23
C ALA A 299 11.29 2.19 1.46
N VAL A 300 10.06 1.78 1.68
CA VAL A 300 9.69 0.78 2.67
C VAL A 300 9.20 -0.44 1.94
N ARG A 301 9.89 -1.55 2.15
CA ARG A 301 9.51 -2.81 1.57
C ARG A 301 8.24 -3.32 2.22
N ARG A 302 7.30 -3.74 1.39
CA ARG A 302 6.11 -4.43 1.82
C ARG A 302 6.33 -5.93 1.81
N HIS A 303 5.93 -6.61 2.86
CA HIS A 303 5.91 -8.06 2.92
C HIS A 303 4.58 -8.58 2.44
N ASP A 304 4.61 -9.24 1.30
CA ASP A 304 3.44 -9.84 0.68
C ASP A 304 3.33 -11.36 0.92
N HIS A 305 4.34 -12.01 1.57
CA HIS A 305 4.34 -13.45 1.76
C HIS A 305 4.79 -13.88 3.16
N PRO A 306 4.00 -14.71 3.89
CA PRO A 306 4.36 -15.22 5.21
C PRO A 306 5.58 -16.17 5.19
N ASP A 307 5.90 -16.78 4.06
CA ASP A 307 7.01 -17.70 3.88
C ASP A 307 8.32 -17.01 3.46
N ASP A 308 8.37 -15.71 3.35
CA ASP A 308 9.63 -14.98 3.15
C ASP A 308 10.47 -15.02 4.44
N ASP A 309 10.99 -16.20 4.75
CA ASP A 309 11.87 -16.50 5.91
C ASP A 309 13.17 -15.67 5.95
N HIS A 310 13.39 -14.82 4.97
CA HIS A 310 14.59 -14.00 4.82
C HIS A 310 14.43 -12.59 5.40
N TRP A 311 13.86 -12.52 6.59
CA TRP A 311 13.71 -11.30 7.39
C TRP A 311 15.01 -10.87 8.07
N LEU A 312 16.06 -10.88 7.34
CA LEU A 312 17.32 -10.32 7.79
C LEU A 312 17.32 -8.79 7.60
N PRO A 313 18.30 -8.09 8.17
CA PRO A 313 18.50 -6.63 8.02
C PRO A 313 18.37 -6.09 6.59
N ARG A 314 18.43 -6.95 5.59
CA ARG A 314 18.27 -6.66 4.16
C ARG A 314 16.90 -6.11 3.75
N ASN A 315 15.90 -6.23 4.63
CA ASN A 315 14.53 -5.78 4.34
C ASN A 315 14.16 -4.48 5.06
N MET A 316 15.10 -3.88 5.75
CA MET A 316 14.91 -2.59 6.41
C MET A 316 14.60 -1.49 5.38
N PRO A 317 13.88 -0.44 5.77
CA PRO A 317 13.71 0.73 4.94
C PRO A 317 15.05 1.21 4.41
N TYR A 318 15.08 1.66 3.17
CA TYR A 318 16.29 2.16 2.53
C TYR A 318 16.02 3.52 1.89
N TYR A 319 17.07 4.31 1.72
CA TYR A 319 17.03 5.63 1.12
C TYR A 319 18.10 5.75 0.04
N GLY A 320 17.94 6.68 -0.87
CA GLY A 320 18.92 6.84 -1.93
C GLY A 320 18.47 7.69 -3.11
N VAL A 321 19.29 7.68 -4.14
CA VAL A 321 18.98 8.27 -5.45
C VAL A 321 18.28 7.23 -6.32
N TRP A 322 17.09 7.60 -6.78
CA TRP A 322 16.25 6.77 -7.63
C TRP A 322 16.21 7.32 -9.06
N ILE A 323 16.47 6.47 -10.06
CA ILE A 323 16.45 6.86 -11.47
C ILE A 323 15.81 5.75 -12.30
N ALA A 324 14.73 6.08 -13.01
CA ALA A 324 14.06 5.16 -13.93
C ALA A 324 14.73 5.17 -15.32
N ALA A 325 14.59 4.06 -16.05
CA ALA A 325 14.87 4.08 -17.48
C ALA A 325 13.84 4.99 -18.20
N PRO A 326 14.19 5.71 -19.27
CA PRO A 326 15.43 5.60 -20.04
C PRO A 326 16.57 6.53 -19.61
N VAL A 327 16.47 7.18 -18.46
CA VAL A 327 17.52 8.12 -18.00
C VAL A 327 18.84 7.38 -17.74
N PRO A 328 19.97 7.79 -18.37
CA PRO A 328 21.23 7.08 -18.22
C PRO A 328 21.81 7.29 -16.82
N ARG A 329 22.12 6.22 -16.13
CA ARG A 329 22.68 6.23 -14.75
C ARG A 329 24.21 6.31 -14.73
N ARG A 330 24.88 5.97 -15.82
CA ARG A 330 26.34 5.85 -15.89
C ARG A 330 27.12 7.05 -15.33
N PRO A 331 26.76 8.31 -15.64
CA PRO A 331 27.49 9.47 -15.10
C PRO A 331 27.38 9.58 -13.57
N LEU A 332 26.30 9.08 -12.97
CA LEU A 332 26.06 9.11 -11.53
C LEU A 332 26.67 7.91 -10.80
N LEU A 333 26.86 6.78 -11.50
CA LEU A 333 27.48 5.56 -10.96
C LEU A 333 28.99 5.71 -10.66
N ALA A 334 29.61 6.83 -11.03
CA ALA A 334 31.01 7.09 -10.72
C ALA A 334 31.31 7.21 -9.20
N ARG A 335 30.26 7.24 -8.35
CA ARG A 335 30.38 7.36 -6.89
C ARG A 335 29.48 6.40 -6.13
N PRO A 336 29.37 5.09 -6.48
CA PRO A 336 28.49 4.18 -5.76
C PRO A 336 29.06 3.89 -4.36
N ARG A 337 28.19 3.95 -3.34
CA ARG A 337 28.50 3.42 -2.00
C ARG A 337 28.51 1.89 -1.97
N HIS A 338 27.76 1.27 -2.89
CA HIS A 338 27.62 -0.18 -3.00
C HIS A 338 27.95 -0.67 -4.41
N ASP A 339 28.63 -1.80 -4.51
CA ASP A 339 29.12 -2.37 -5.77
C ASP A 339 28.05 -2.87 -6.73
N GLN A 340 26.78 -2.94 -6.28
CA GLN A 340 25.67 -3.42 -7.11
C GLN A 340 24.47 -2.49 -7.06
N PRO A 341 24.02 -1.97 -8.23
CA PRO A 341 22.79 -1.22 -8.34
C PRO A 341 21.59 -2.14 -8.06
N TRP A 342 20.66 -1.67 -7.23
CA TRP A 342 19.46 -2.38 -6.91
C TRP A 342 18.23 -1.77 -7.60
N GLY A 343 17.83 -2.34 -8.74
CA GLY A 343 16.71 -1.82 -9.53
C GLY A 343 16.94 -0.37 -9.95
N ASN A 344 16.01 0.53 -9.67
CA ASN A 344 16.11 1.96 -9.94
C ASN A 344 16.97 2.72 -8.90
N TRP A 345 17.35 2.08 -7.80
CA TRP A 345 18.14 2.61 -6.69
C TRP A 345 19.65 2.33 -6.89
N GLY A 346 20.21 2.75 -7.98
CA GLY A 346 21.55 2.32 -8.37
C GLY A 346 22.67 3.28 -8.04
N VAL A 347 22.33 4.44 -7.46
CA VAL A 347 23.30 5.49 -7.19
C VAL A 347 23.15 5.89 -5.74
N ASP A 348 24.18 5.81 -4.94
CA ASP A 348 24.22 6.24 -3.54
C ASP A 348 22.93 5.87 -2.75
N TRP A 349 22.79 4.61 -2.39
CA TRP A 349 21.72 4.12 -1.56
C TRP A 349 22.25 3.40 -0.33
N ASP A 350 21.47 3.41 0.77
CA ASP A 350 21.81 2.68 1.98
C ASP A 350 20.54 2.34 2.77
N HIS A 351 20.67 1.43 3.74
CA HIS A 351 19.59 1.17 4.69
C HIS A 351 19.41 2.35 5.65
N LEU A 352 18.15 2.64 5.96
CA LEU A 352 17.84 3.65 6.97
C LEU A 352 18.36 3.20 8.34
N PRO A 353 19.22 3.99 9.01
CA PRO A 353 19.71 3.63 10.34
C PRO A 353 18.57 3.59 11.36
N LEU A 354 18.34 2.44 11.95
CA LEU A 354 17.21 2.19 12.85
C LEU A 354 17.65 1.99 14.32
N SER A 355 18.66 2.72 14.79
CA SER A 355 18.92 2.79 16.22
C SER A 355 17.93 3.74 16.91
N LEU A 356 17.33 3.29 18.00
CA LEU A 356 16.49 4.10 18.89
C LEU A 356 17.18 4.41 20.22
N ASP A 357 18.45 4.03 20.36
CA ASP A 357 19.15 4.10 21.63
C ASP A 357 19.29 5.53 22.17
N ASP A 358 19.44 6.49 21.25
CA ASP A 358 19.60 7.91 21.58
C ASP A 358 18.29 8.71 21.52
N THR A 359 17.14 8.03 21.42
CA THR A 359 15.85 8.72 21.29
C THR A 359 15.08 8.73 22.59
N ASP A 360 14.27 9.77 22.80
CA ASP A 360 13.29 9.83 23.88
C ASP A 360 12.43 8.57 23.87
N PRO A 361 12.39 7.81 24.96
CA PRO A 361 11.53 6.63 25.08
C PRO A 361 10.04 6.87 24.82
N ALA A 362 9.58 8.11 24.99
CA ALA A 362 8.20 8.51 24.71
C ALA A 362 7.95 8.92 23.25
N ALA A 363 9.00 9.17 22.44
CA ALA A 363 8.86 9.56 21.06
C ALA A 363 8.23 8.45 20.22
N ASP A 364 7.41 8.84 19.25
CA ASP A 364 6.86 7.91 18.27
C ASP A 364 7.98 7.38 17.35
N PRO A 365 8.20 6.07 17.27
CA PRO A 365 9.27 5.50 16.45
C PRO A 365 9.11 5.88 14.96
N VAL A 366 7.88 6.01 14.45
CA VAL A 366 7.66 6.42 13.06
C VAL A 366 8.08 7.86 12.83
N ASP A 367 7.74 8.76 13.74
CA ASP A 367 8.13 10.17 13.62
C ASP A 367 9.66 10.34 13.71
N VAL A 368 10.33 9.56 14.56
CA VAL A 368 11.79 9.54 14.64
C VAL A 368 12.40 9.10 13.32
N TYR A 369 11.92 7.99 12.74
CA TYR A 369 12.44 7.49 11.48
C TYR A 369 12.06 8.35 10.29
N ALA A 370 10.86 8.91 10.26
CA ALA A 370 10.43 9.81 9.20
C ALA A 370 11.26 11.10 9.17
N THR A 371 11.59 11.64 10.36
CA THR A 371 12.48 12.78 10.48
C THR A 371 13.88 12.45 9.97
N ARG A 372 14.44 11.33 10.42
CA ARG A 372 15.75 10.85 9.98
C ARG A 372 15.81 10.58 8.47
N ALA A 373 14.76 9.97 7.92
CA ALA A 373 14.63 9.74 6.49
C ALA A 373 14.59 11.06 5.71
N ALA A 374 13.82 12.04 6.18
CA ALA A 374 13.79 13.36 5.56
C ALA A 374 15.14 14.08 5.61
N ASP A 375 15.86 14.00 6.73
CA ASP A 375 17.21 14.57 6.88
C ASP A 375 18.19 13.93 5.87
N LEU A 376 18.17 12.61 5.73
CA LEU A 376 19.00 11.88 4.78
C LEU A 376 18.65 12.20 3.32
N VAL A 377 17.36 12.30 2.99
CA VAL A 377 16.89 12.72 1.66
C VAL A 377 17.38 14.13 1.35
N GLN A 378 17.34 15.06 2.30
CA GLN A 378 17.84 16.42 2.11
C GLN A 378 19.36 16.47 1.96
N ALA A 379 20.10 15.65 2.71
CA ALA A 379 21.56 15.53 2.56
C ALA A 379 21.95 15.00 1.17
N LEU A 380 21.28 13.94 0.69
CA LEU A 380 21.49 13.43 -0.66
C LEU A 380 21.04 14.42 -1.73
N TRP A 381 19.99 15.20 -1.47
CA TRP A 381 19.55 16.26 -2.37
C TRP A 381 20.64 17.31 -2.59
N ALA A 382 21.26 17.78 -1.52
CA ALA A 382 22.37 18.72 -1.59
C ALA A 382 23.58 18.13 -2.34
N ALA A 383 23.82 16.83 -2.21
CA ALA A 383 24.95 16.17 -2.84
C ALA A 383 24.73 15.86 -4.33
N HIS A 384 23.51 15.51 -4.75
CA HIS A 384 23.27 14.89 -6.06
C HIS A 384 22.29 15.64 -6.98
N SER A 385 21.53 16.63 -6.50
CA SER A 385 20.49 17.26 -7.31
C SER A 385 21.01 17.92 -8.59
N ALA A 386 22.19 18.52 -8.54
CA ALA A 386 22.82 19.13 -9.72
C ALA A 386 23.29 18.10 -10.75
N ASP A 387 23.82 16.98 -10.29
CA ASP A 387 24.25 15.88 -11.17
C ASP A 387 23.05 15.21 -11.85
N ILE A 388 21.96 15.03 -11.10
CA ILE A 388 20.71 14.50 -11.64
C ILE A 388 20.14 15.45 -12.69
N ASP A 389 20.16 16.76 -12.44
CA ASP A 389 19.74 17.77 -13.42
C ASP A 389 20.49 17.63 -14.75
N ALA A 390 21.80 17.48 -14.70
CA ALA A 390 22.66 17.35 -15.90
C ALA A 390 22.31 16.07 -16.68
N VAL A 391 22.05 14.97 -15.98
CA VAL A 391 21.73 13.66 -16.59
C VAL A 391 20.35 13.66 -17.21
N VAL A 392 19.35 14.22 -16.54
CA VAL A 392 17.97 14.33 -17.05
C VAL A 392 17.93 15.24 -18.28
N ALA A 393 18.62 16.40 -18.25
CA ALA A 393 18.72 17.31 -19.38
C ALA A 393 19.36 16.63 -20.60
N THR A 394 20.43 15.85 -20.40
CA THR A 394 21.11 15.10 -21.48
C THR A 394 20.19 14.02 -22.08
N SER A 395 19.36 13.38 -21.27
CA SER A 395 18.40 12.37 -21.72
C SER A 395 17.30 13.00 -22.59
N ALA A 396 16.76 14.13 -22.18
CA ALA A 396 15.73 14.86 -22.93
C ALA A 396 16.27 15.34 -24.28
N ALA A 397 17.47 15.87 -24.32
CA ALA A 397 18.12 16.30 -25.55
C ALA A 397 18.34 15.16 -26.56
N ARG A 398 18.66 13.95 -26.06
CA ARG A 398 18.80 12.75 -26.92
C ARG A 398 17.47 12.25 -27.48
N ALA A 399 16.39 12.35 -26.72
CA ALA A 399 15.06 11.94 -27.14
C ALA A 399 14.50 12.85 -28.25
N THR A 400 14.92 14.11 -28.28
CA THR A 400 14.52 15.11 -29.29
C THR A 400 15.44 15.21 -30.50
N ALA A 401 16.61 14.54 -30.48
CA ALA A 401 17.53 14.54 -31.60
C ALA A 401 16.94 13.74 -32.78
N PRO A 402 16.95 14.27 -34.02
CA PRO A 402 16.47 13.55 -35.18
C PRO A 402 17.33 12.28 -35.36
N VAL A 403 16.64 11.14 -35.57
CA VAL A 403 17.31 9.86 -35.90
C VAL A 403 18.18 10.08 -37.12
N PRO A 404 19.50 9.82 -37.06
CA PRO A 404 20.35 9.92 -38.22
C PRO A 404 19.79 9.03 -39.33
N ARG A 405 19.46 9.62 -40.47
CA ARG A 405 19.08 8.84 -41.65
C ARG A 405 20.30 8.05 -42.07
N ASP A 406 20.19 6.74 -42.05
CA ASP A 406 21.22 5.83 -42.54
C ASP A 406 21.51 6.15 -44.01
N PRO A 407 22.73 6.58 -44.40
CA PRO A 407 23.03 6.90 -45.80
C PRO A 407 23.19 5.66 -46.69
N GLY A 408 22.85 4.45 -46.19
CA GLY A 408 23.17 3.16 -46.79
C GLY A 408 22.11 2.45 -47.61
N THR A 409 21.06 3.12 -48.17
CA THR A 409 20.13 2.49 -49.15
C THR A 409 20.10 3.26 -50.46
N ALA A 410 21.28 3.54 -51.00
CA ALA A 410 21.38 3.92 -52.42
C ALA A 410 21.60 2.64 -53.25
N GLY A 411 20.52 2.22 -53.95
CA GLY A 411 20.52 1.54 -55.21
C GLY A 411 21.42 0.34 -55.46
N HIS A 412 20.90 -0.87 -55.25
CA HIS A 412 21.34 -2.02 -56.08
C HIS A 412 20.50 -2.04 -57.33
N PRO A 413 21.11 -1.97 -58.54
CA PRO A 413 20.38 -2.14 -59.76
C PRO A 413 20.01 -3.62 -59.98
N ALA A 414 18.74 -3.83 -60.31
CA ALA A 414 18.20 -5.13 -60.62
C ALA A 414 18.94 -5.80 -61.81
N ALA A 415 19.54 -6.99 -61.57
CA ALA A 415 20.02 -7.89 -62.63
C ALA A 415 18.80 -8.46 -63.38
N ARG A 416 18.78 -8.33 -64.71
CA ARG A 416 17.82 -8.97 -65.61
C ARG A 416 18.11 -10.45 -65.74
N PRO A 417 17.12 -11.33 -65.77
CA PRO A 417 17.33 -12.74 -66.12
C PRO A 417 17.46 -12.91 -67.63
N SER A 418 18.42 -13.70 -68.07
CA SER A 418 18.52 -14.36 -69.37
C SER A 418 18.08 -15.78 -69.22
#